data_0a806cec8585ef0f107d4cb8e82970e0
#
_entry.id   0a806cec8585ef0f107d4cb8e82970e0
#
_cell.length_a   1.000
_cell.length_b   1.000
_cell.length_c   1.000
_cell.angle_alpha   90.00
_cell.angle_beta   90.00
_cell.angle_gamma   90.00
#
_symmetry.space_group_name_H-M   'P 1'
#
loop_
_entity.id
_entity.type
_entity.pdbx_description
1 polymer ?
#
loop_
_entity_poly.entity_id
_entity_poly.type
_entity_poly.pdbx_seq_one_letter_code
_entity_poly.pdbx_strand_id
1 'polypeptide(L)'
;MQQESQPPGHDWTRPAKVIPRPEHNVSRANISKPALKVLYRLKSSGYQAFLVGGGVRDLLLGREPKDFDIVTDASPDEVRQLFRNCRLIGRRFRLAHVRFGREIIEVATFRARADMHEEDDSDHVRDEGGRILRDNVYGDIDQDVWRRDFTANALYYNIADFSIWDYCDGAEDVAAGMLRLIGDPEARYREDPVRMLRAVRFAAKLGFRIEAETEKPLSALGDLLDDVPPARLFEETLKLFQSGHALASFEHLRHYDLYRHLFPSSDRELGREDADSFRRLLTNGLANTDSRVAERKPITPAFLFAVLLWGPISRAAKALLAEGSNPVMAISAACDEVIVRQQSKISVPRRFTTPMKDILCMQPRFERRQGGRAMRLLAHPRFRAAYDFLLLRAEAGEVDQELADWWTRLQELDPEEQRREVLGNERSGNRRPRKRRRRRSSGGDQKNA
;
A
#
# COMPACT_ATOMS: atom_id res chain seq x y z
N MET A 1 -7.25 -18.85 43.38
CA MET A 1 -7.72 -17.48 43.04
C MET A 1 -6.48 -16.60 42.94
N GLN A 2 -5.87 -16.53 41.78
CA GLN A 2 -4.82 -15.55 41.45
C GLN A 2 -5.54 -14.39 40.83
N GLN A 3 -5.52 -13.24 41.52
CA GLN A 3 -5.91 -11.97 40.94
C GLN A 3 -4.89 -11.66 39.84
N GLU A 4 -5.31 -11.79 38.57
CA GLU A 4 -4.58 -11.22 37.47
C GLU A 4 -4.52 -9.71 37.66
N SER A 5 -3.31 -9.22 37.85
CA SER A 5 -3.01 -7.80 38.00
C SER A 5 -3.41 -7.08 36.70
N GLN A 6 -4.41 -6.22 36.79
CA GLN A 6 -4.72 -5.25 35.73
C GLN A 6 -3.43 -4.45 35.41
N PRO A 7 -3.10 -4.26 34.12
CA PRO A 7 -1.95 -3.42 33.75
C PRO A 7 -2.17 -2.00 34.30
N PRO A 8 -1.14 -1.37 34.87
CA PRO A 8 -1.24 -0.05 35.46
C PRO A 8 -1.52 0.98 34.38
N GLY A 9 -2.61 1.73 34.53
CA GLY A 9 -2.71 3.06 33.93
C GLY A 9 -3.89 3.41 33.03
N HIS A 10 -4.84 2.52 32.70
CA HIS A 10 -6.02 2.93 31.93
C HIS A 10 -7.31 2.64 32.67
N ASP A 11 -8.06 3.71 32.90
CA ASP A 11 -9.45 3.63 33.40
C ASP A 11 -10.40 3.38 32.22
N TRP A 12 -10.67 2.10 31.98
CA TRP A 12 -11.57 1.63 30.93
C TRP A 12 -13.04 2.00 31.17
N THR A 13 -13.35 2.58 32.34
CA THR A 13 -14.70 3.03 32.73
C THR A 13 -14.86 4.54 32.61
N ARG A 14 -13.84 5.23 32.11
CA ARG A 14 -13.86 6.68 31.92
C ARG A 14 -15.04 7.09 31.01
N PRO A 15 -15.93 7.98 31.45
CA PRO A 15 -17.01 8.47 30.60
C PRO A 15 -16.46 9.37 29.49
N ALA A 16 -17.20 9.47 28.39
CA ALA A 16 -16.83 10.36 27.31
C ALA A 16 -16.79 11.82 27.76
N LYS A 17 -15.74 12.53 27.40
CA LYS A 17 -15.71 13.99 27.37
C LYS A 17 -16.55 14.44 26.16
N VAL A 18 -17.72 15.02 26.43
CA VAL A 18 -18.59 15.52 25.37
C VAL A 18 -18.18 16.94 25.02
N ILE A 19 -17.68 17.14 23.80
CA ILE A 19 -17.31 18.44 23.23
C ILE A 19 -18.52 18.97 22.47
N PRO A 20 -19.22 20.00 22.97
CA PRO A 20 -20.46 20.50 22.36
C PRO A 20 -20.15 21.22 21.03
N ARG A 21 -21.16 21.36 20.19
CA ARG A 21 -21.05 21.97 18.85
C ARG A 21 -20.32 23.33 18.79
N PRO A 22 -20.49 24.25 19.75
CA PRO A 22 -19.77 25.54 19.73
C PRO A 22 -18.24 25.43 19.96
N GLU A 23 -17.78 24.34 20.56
CA GLU A 23 -16.37 24.16 20.96
C GLU A 23 -15.51 23.45 19.92
N HIS A 24 -16.05 23.10 18.74
CA HIS A 24 -15.29 22.49 17.67
C HIS A 24 -15.69 23.00 16.28
N ASN A 25 -14.81 22.81 15.29
CA ASN A 25 -14.99 23.30 13.92
C ASN A 25 -15.69 22.30 12.97
N VAL A 26 -16.00 21.07 13.41
CA VAL A 26 -16.62 20.06 12.54
C VAL A 26 -18.02 20.52 12.11
N SER A 27 -18.22 20.64 10.80
CA SER A 27 -19.49 21.08 10.22
C SER A 27 -20.08 19.99 9.33
N ARG A 28 -21.41 19.83 9.37
CA ARG A 28 -22.14 18.95 8.45
C ARG A 28 -21.95 19.33 6.98
N ALA A 29 -21.65 20.59 6.70
CA ALA A 29 -21.36 21.06 5.33
C ALA A 29 -20.13 20.36 4.73
N ASN A 30 -19.21 19.89 5.58
CA ASN A 30 -17.98 19.22 5.20
C ASN A 30 -18.11 17.67 5.23
N ILE A 31 -19.30 17.14 5.56
CA ILE A 31 -19.61 15.71 5.52
C ILE A 31 -20.33 15.41 4.21
N SER A 32 -19.96 14.32 3.54
CA SER A 32 -20.58 13.96 2.25
C SER A 32 -22.09 13.75 2.40
N LYS A 33 -22.85 14.11 1.35
CA LYS A 33 -24.30 13.91 1.32
C LYS A 33 -24.70 12.43 1.51
N PRO A 34 -23.98 11.43 0.93
CA PRO A 34 -24.19 10.03 1.23
C PRO A 34 -24.00 9.67 2.70
N ALA A 35 -22.90 10.11 3.34
CA ALA A 35 -22.66 9.87 4.77
C ALA A 35 -23.77 10.46 5.65
N LEU A 36 -24.17 11.71 5.39
CA LEU A 36 -25.31 12.33 6.09
C LEU A 36 -26.61 11.54 5.92
N LYS A 37 -26.91 11.04 4.71
CA LYS A 37 -28.09 10.20 4.46
C LYS A 37 -28.06 8.92 5.32
N VAL A 38 -26.92 8.29 5.44
CA VAL A 38 -26.77 7.08 6.26
C VAL A 38 -26.97 7.41 7.73
N LEU A 39 -26.27 8.42 8.24
CA LEU A 39 -26.36 8.86 9.64
C LEU A 39 -27.81 9.21 10.03
N TYR A 40 -28.47 10.04 9.23
CA TYR A 40 -29.86 10.43 9.52
C TYR A 40 -30.86 9.28 9.39
N ARG A 41 -30.64 8.34 8.45
CA ARG A 41 -31.51 7.18 8.30
C ARG A 41 -31.41 6.24 9.51
N LEU A 42 -30.18 5.97 10.00
CA LEU A 42 -29.98 5.18 11.22
C LEU A 42 -30.65 5.86 12.41
N LYS A 43 -30.38 7.15 12.63
CA LYS A 43 -31.02 7.93 13.71
C LYS A 43 -32.55 7.91 13.64
N SER A 44 -33.14 8.14 12.46
CA SER A 44 -34.58 8.14 12.29
C SER A 44 -35.24 6.77 12.47
N SER A 45 -34.46 5.71 12.41
CA SER A 45 -34.89 4.33 12.68
C SER A 45 -34.67 3.90 14.14
N GLY A 46 -34.25 4.83 15.00
CA GLY A 46 -34.11 4.60 16.45
C GLY A 46 -32.71 4.14 16.88
N TYR A 47 -31.73 4.06 15.94
CA TYR A 47 -30.38 3.65 16.24
C TYR A 47 -29.46 4.82 16.58
N GLN A 48 -28.46 4.56 17.39
CA GLN A 48 -27.33 5.49 17.56
C GLN A 48 -26.51 5.52 16.27
N ALA A 49 -26.02 6.70 15.88
CA ALA A 49 -25.22 6.86 14.66
C ALA A 49 -24.15 7.94 14.83
N PHE A 50 -22.92 7.54 14.68
CA PHE A 50 -21.75 8.41 14.81
C PHE A 50 -20.89 8.33 13.55
N LEU A 51 -20.41 9.49 13.10
CA LEU A 51 -19.23 9.52 12.25
C LEU A 51 -18.01 9.27 13.12
N VAL A 52 -17.01 8.49 12.65
CA VAL A 52 -15.92 8.06 13.51
C VAL A 52 -14.56 8.03 12.78
N GLY A 53 -13.50 7.98 13.55
CA GLY A 53 -12.17 7.67 13.04
C GLY A 53 -11.53 8.80 12.25
N GLY A 54 -10.86 8.43 11.15
CA GLY A 54 -10.12 9.36 10.32
C GLY A 54 -10.93 10.52 9.76
N GLY A 55 -12.23 10.30 9.50
CA GLY A 55 -13.15 11.33 9.03
C GLY A 55 -13.32 12.48 10.05
N VAL A 56 -13.54 12.16 11.34
CA VAL A 56 -13.68 13.18 12.39
C VAL A 56 -12.37 13.92 12.63
N ARG A 57 -11.26 13.19 12.72
CA ARG A 57 -9.92 13.77 12.85
C ARG A 57 -9.60 14.73 11.70
N ASP A 58 -9.80 14.32 10.47
CA ASP A 58 -9.47 15.13 9.30
C ASP A 58 -10.34 16.41 9.27
N LEU A 59 -11.62 16.31 9.64
CA LEU A 59 -12.50 17.49 9.80
C LEU A 59 -12.02 18.44 10.90
N LEU A 60 -11.57 17.94 12.06
CA LEU A 60 -10.98 18.76 13.13
C LEU A 60 -9.72 19.50 12.67
N LEU A 61 -8.91 18.85 11.83
CA LEU A 61 -7.72 19.46 11.20
C LEU A 61 -8.06 20.43 10.06
N GLY A 62 -9.33 20.64 9.74
CA GLY A 62 -9.76 21.47 8.61
C GLY A 62 -9.44 20.85 7.24
N ARG A 63 -9.22 19.54 7.17
CA ARG A 63 -8.93 18.78 5.95
C ARG A 63 -10.22 18.14 5.41
N GLU A 64 -10.30 17.94 4.10
CA GLU A 64 -11.38 17.18 3.47
C GLU A 64 -11.13 15.68 3.67
N PRO A 65 -12.00 14.93 4.37
CA PRO A 65 -11.86 13.50 4.53
C PRO A 65 -12.00 12.77 3.20
N LYS A 66 -11.17 11.76 3.00
CA LYS A 66 -11.26 10.90 1.82
C LYS A 66 -12.45 9.95 1.91
N ASP A 67 -12.67 9.38 3.09
CA ASP A 67 -13.69 8.38 3.37
C ASP A 67 -14.44 8.75 4.67
N PHE A 68 -15.69 8.34 4.77
CA PHE A 68 -16.54 8.58 5.94
C PHE A 68 -16.99 7.25 6.53
N ASP A 69 -16.47 6.91 7.70
CA ASP A 69 -16.81 5.71 8.45
C ASP A 69 -17.88 6.01 9.48
N ILE A 70 -18.88 5.15 9.55
CA ILE A 70 -20.00 5.29 10.49
C ILE A 70 -20.02 4.10 11.42
N VAL A 71 -20.31 4.36 12.70
CA VAL A 71 -20.57 3.30 13.68
C VAL A 71 -21.96 3.49 14.28
N THR A 72 -22.58 2.37 14.67
CA THR A 72 -23.97 2.31 15.14
C THR A 72 -24.15 1.11 16.09
N ASP A 73 -25.21 1.13 16.90
CA ASP A 73 -25.70 -0.02 17.66
C ASP A 73 -26.56 -0.98 16.81
N ALA A 74 -26.95 -0.59 15.58
CA ALA A 74 -27.61 -1.50 14.66
C ALA A 74 -26.67 -2.64 14.23
N SER A 75 -27.15 -3.89 14.28
CA SER A 75 -26.43 -5.06 13.74
C SER A 75 -26.23 -4.95 12.20
N PRO A 76 -25.26 -5.65 11.61
CA PRO A 76 -25.05 -5.60 10.17
C PRO A 76 -26.28 -6.02 9.37
N ASP A 77 -27.08 -6.95 9.85
CA ASP A 77 -28.30 -7.39 9.17
C ASP A 77 -29.42 -6.35 9.26
N GLU A 78 -29.55 -5.63 10.35
CA GLU A 78 -30.47 -4.48 10.50
C GLU A 78 -30.06 -3.34 9.57
N VAL A 79 -28.74 -2.99 9.50
CA VAL A 79 -28.24 -2.02 8.53
C VAL A 79 -28.61 -2.44 7.11
N ARG A 80 -28.45 -3.73 6.77
CA ARG A 80 -28.82 -4.25 5.46
C ARG A 80 -30.31 -4.15 5.18
N GLN A 81 -31.17 -4.31 6.18
CA GLN A 81 -32.64 -4.12 6.04
C GLN A 81 -33.00 -2.66 5.80
N LEU A 82 -32.32 -1.72 6.45
CA LEU A 82 -32.54 -0.28 6.29
C LEU A 82 -32.12 0.25 4.92
N PHE A 83 -31.08 -0.35 4.29
CA PHE A 83 -30.50 0.16 3.05
C PHE A 83 -30.53 -0.91 1.94
N ARG A 84 -31.41 -0.72 0.93
CA ARG A 84 -31.50 -1.63 -0.23
C ARG A 84 -30.20 -1.76 -1.04
N ASN A 85 -29.34 -0.74 -1.00
CA ASN A 85 -28.03 -0.66 -1.65
C ASN A 85 -26.87 -1.08 -0.74
N CYS A 86 -27.16 -1.84 0.33
CA CYS A 86 -26.17 -2.35 1.28
C CYS A 86 -25.67 -3.75 0.87
N ARG A 87 -24.37 -3.96 1.05
CA ARG A 87 -23.72 -5.29 0.94
C ARG A 87 -22.88 -5.53 2.17
N LEU A 88 -23.07 -6.68 2.81
CA LEU A 88 -22.23 -7.12 3.91
C LEU A 88 -20.92 -7.70 3.36
N ILE A 89 -19.79 -7.28 3.94
CA ILE A 89 -18.45 -7.73 3.59
C ILE A 89 -17.66 -8.10 4.85
N GLY A 90 -16.55 -8.83 4.63
CA GLY A 90 -15.63 -9.22 5.70
C GLY A 90 -16.03 -10.54 6.36
N ARG A 91 -15.02 -11.40 6.62
CA ARG A 91 -15.17 -12.65 7.37
C ARG A 91 -14.72 -12.48 8.83
N ARG A 92 -13.61 -11.75 9.02
CA ARG A 92 -13.04 -11.47 10.35
C ARG A 92 -13.87 -10.39 11.07
N PHE A 93 -14.27 -9.37 10.30
CA PHE A 93 -15.07 -8.22 10.76
C PHE A 93 -16.19 -7.99 9.77
N ARG A 94 -17.44 -8.16 10.19
CA ARG A 94 -18.60 -7.89 9.33
C ARG A 94 -18.84 -6.39 9.26
N LEU A 95 -18.77 -5.84 8.06
CA LEU A 95 -19.04 -4.43 7.75
C LEU A 95 -20.19 -4.32 6.75
N ALA A 96 -21.00 -3.31 6.88
CA ALA A 96 -22.05 -2.99 5.93
C ALA A 96 -21.56 -1.87 4.99
N HIS A 97 -21.39 -2.18 3.70
CA HIS A 97 -21.07 -1.23 2.65
C HIS A 97 -22.34 -0.68 2.02
N VAL A 98 -22.68 0.58 2.29
CA VAL A 98 -23.82 1.27 1.69
C VAL A 98 -23.33 2.09 0.48
N ARG A 99 -23.77 1.74 -0.73
CA ARG A 99 -23.25 2.30 -2.00
C ARG A 99 -24.10 3.43 -2.54
N PHE A 100 -23.47 4.54 -2.88
CA PHE A 100 -24.07 5.69 -3.55
C PHE A 100 -23.30 6.00 -4.85
N GLY A 101 -23.64 5.31 -5.92
CA GLY A 101 -22.88 5.40 -7.17
C GLY A 101 -21.43 4.90 -6.99
N ARG A 102 -20.47 5.80 -7.03
CA ARG A 102 -19.04 5.48 -6.82
C ARG A 102 -18.61 5.55 -5.36
N GLU A 103 -19.35 6.28 -4.52
CA GLU A 103 -19.07 6.43 -3.09
C GLU A 103 -19.61 5.23 -2.31
N ILE A 104 -18.82 4.74 -1.37
CA ILE A 104 -19.22 3.66 -0.45
C ILE A 104 -19.07 4.22 0.95
N ILE A 105 -20.13 4.13 1.75
CA ILE A 105 -20.12 4.45 3.17
C ILE A 105 -19.98 3.14 3.94
N GLU A 106 -18.91 3.02 4.71
CA GLU A 106 -18.68 1.88 5.59
C GLU A 106 -19.45 2.11 6.91
N VAL A 107 -20.28 1.12 7.27
CA VAL A 107 -21.04 1.14 8.52
C VAL A 107 -20.64 -0.07 9.33
N ALA A 108 -20.09 0.16 10.51
CA ALA A 108 -19.74 -0.87 11.48
C ALA A 108 -20.70 -0.85 12.66
N THR A 109 -20.99 -2.01 13.22
CA THR A 109 -21.67 -2.13 14.51
C THR A 109 -20.65 -1.95 15.64
N PHE A 110 -21.03 -1.30 16.76
CA PHE A 110 -20.18 -1.25 17.96
C PHE A 110 -19.76 -2.65 18.39
N ARG A 111 -18.52 -2.80 18.83
CA ARG A 111 -17.96 -4.10 19.20
C ARG A 111 -17.60 -4.15 20.67
N ALA A 112 -17.88 -5.30 21.28
CA ALA A 112 -17.45 -5.58 22.63
C ALA A 112 -15.93 -5.75 22.73
N ARG A 113 -15.37 -5.58 23.94
CA ARG A 113 -13.97 -5.87 24.23
C ARG A 113 -13.73 -7.38 24.23
N ALA A 114 -12.59 -7.79 23.67
CA ALA A 114 -12.20 -9.16 23.53
C ALA A 114 -11.94 -9.92 24.86
N ASP A 115 -11.63 -9.17 25.91
CA ASP A 115 -11.27 -9.66 27.24
C ASP A 115 -12.44 -9.73 28.22
N MET A 116 -13.66 -9.30 27.79
CA MET A 116 -14.85 -9.29 28.62
C MET A 116 -15.79 -10.50 28.41
N HIS A 117 -15.44 -11.42 27.51
CA HIS A 117 -16.25 -12.61 27.22
C HIS A 117 -15.53 -13.88 27.58
N GLU A 118 -16.26 -14.82 28.21
CA GLU A 118 -15.78 -16.15 28.59
C GLU A 118 -15.40 -16.98 27.34
N GLU A 119 -14.47 -17.92 27.48
CA GLU A 119 -13.79 -18.71 26.43
C GLU A 119 -14.69 -19.50 25.46
N ASP A 120 -16.01 -19.49 25.63
CA ASP A 120 -16.95 -20.38 24.93
C ASP A 120 -17.70 -19.74 23.74
N ASP A 121 -17.34 -18.51 23.32
CA ASP A 121 -18.05 -17.85 22.23
C ASP A 121 -17.30 -18.05 20.88
N SER A 122 -17.87 -18.87 20.00
CA SER A 122 -17.34 -19.19 18.66
C SER A 122 -17.12 -17.97 17.75
N ASP A 123 -17.64 -16.79 18.13
CA ASP A 123 -17.49 -15.54 17.40
C ASP A 123 -16.26 -14.71 17.83
N HIS A 124 -15.59 -15.13 18.93
CA HIS A 124 -14.36 -14.53 19.43
C HIS A 124 -13.23 -15.56 19.44
N VAL A 125 -12.33 -15.51 18.47
CA VAL A 125 -11.23 -16.48 18.31
C VAL A 125 -9.90 -15.76 18.36
N ARG A 126 -9.02 -16.19 19.30
CA ARG A 126 -7.60 -15.81 19.36
C ARG A 126 -6.73 -17.01 19.06
N ASP A 127 -5.51 -16.80 18.57
CA ASP A 127 -4.48 -17.83 18.49
C ASP A 127 -3.72 -17.94 19.83
N GLU A 128 -2.82 -18.95 19.93
CA GLU A 128 -1.98 -19.17 21.11
C GLU A 128 -1.06 -17.98 21.46
N GLY A 129 -0.83 -17.07 20.51
CA GLY A 129 -0.06 -15.82 20.68
C GLY A 129 -0.91 -14.62 21.10
N GLY A 130 -2.22 -14.80 21.38
CA GLY A 130 -3.13 -13.72 21.76
C GLY A 130 -3.67 -12.88 20.60
N ARG A 131 -3.43 -13.27 19.33
CA ARG A 131 -3.94 -12.57 18.16
C ARG A 131 -5.42 -12.80 17.94
N ILE A 132 -6.14 -11.72 17.58
CA ILE A 132 -7.55 -11.77 17.24
C ILE A 132 -7.71 -12.38 15.83
N LEU A 133 -8.30 -13.57 15.73
CA LEU A 133 -8.62 -14.23 14.45
C LEU A 133 -10.04 -13.93 13.97
N ARG A 134 -11.01 -13.85 14.90
CA ARG A 134 -12.39 -13.44 14.62
C ARG A 134 -12.89 -12.57 15.76
N ASP A 135 -13.74 -11.59 15.44
CA ASP A 135 -14.19 -10.58 16.36
C ASP A 135 -15.50 -9.95 15.85
N ASN A 136 -16.58 -10.70 16.01
CA ASN A 136 -17.93 -10.28 15.66
C ASN A 136 -18.85 -10.16 16.89
N VAL A 137 -18.26 -10.05 18.07
CA VAL A 137 -19.03 -9.78 19.28
C VAL A 137 -19.37 -8.31 19.33
N TYR A 138 -20.67 -8.02 19.40
CA TYR A 138 -21.19 -6.64 19.39
C TYR A 138 -21.33 -6.13 20.82
N GLY A 139 -21.12 -4.82 21.00
CA GLY A 139 -21.16 -4.14 22.29
C GLY A 139 -21.76 -2.74 22.16
N ASP A 140 -21.40 -1.89 23.08
CA ASP A 140 -21.77 -0.48 23.10
C ASP A 140 -20.59 0.42 22.67
N ILE A 141 -20.83 1.73 22.62
CA ILE A 141 -19.82 2.72 22.23
C ILE A 141 -18.65 2.75 23.24
N ASP A 142 -18.95 2.55 24.53
CA ASP A 142 -17.94 2.58 25.59
C ASP A 142 -16.96 1.41 25.46
N GLN A 143 -17.38 0.28 24.89
CA GLN A 143 -16.53 -0.86 24.59
C GLN A 143 -15.79 -0.71 23.27
N ASP A 144 -16.44 -0.13 22.24
CA ASP A 144 -15.85 0.00 20.89
C ASP A 144 -14.63 0.92 20.87
N VAL A 145 -14.60 1.96 21.71
CA VAL A 145 -13.52 2.94 21.73
C VAL A 145 -12.16 2.30 22.11
N TRP A 146 -12.15 1.42 23.11
CA TRP A 146 -10.92 0.84 23.64
C TRP A 146 -10.27 -0.21 22.74
N ARG A 147 -10.97 -0.63 21.69
CA ARG A 147 -10.46 -1.56 20.68
C ARG A 147 -9.78 -0.85 19.52
N ARG A 148 -9.98 0.47 19.41
CA ARG A 148 -9.36 1.27 18.37
C ARG A 148 -7.85 1.36 18.58
N ASP A 149 -7.16 1.76 17.51
CA ASP A 149 -5.70 1.84 17.54
C ASP A 149 -5.19 3.11 18.22
N PHE A 150 -5.50 4.27 17.68
CA PHE A 150 -4.94 5.55 18.13
C PHE A 150 -6.04 6.49 18.63
N THR A 151 -5.70 7.27 19.66
CA THR A 151 -6.59 8.27 20.25
C THR A 151 -7.17 9.23 19.21
N ALA A 152 -6.31 9.71 18.28
CA ALA A 152 -6.70 10.57 17.18
C ALA A 152 -7.74 9.94 16.21
N ASN A 153 -7.92 8.61 16.23
CA ASN A 153 -8.91 7.87 15.44
C ASN A 153 -10.10 7.37 16.28
N ALA A 154 -10.17 7.73 17.55
CA ALA A 154 -11.22 7.29 18.48
C ALA A 154 -12.16 8.42 18.87
N LEU A 155 -12.42 9.32 17.94
CA LEU A 155 -13.34 10.44 18.08
C LEU A 155 -14.66 10.11 17.38
N TYR A 156 -15.78 10.37 18.06
CA TYR A 156 -17.14 10.03 17.62
C TYR A 156 -17.98 11.29 17.48
N TYR A 157 -18.31 11.68 16.24
CA TYR A 157 -19.21 12.82 15.99
C TYR A 157 -20.65 12.35 15.97
N ASN A 158 -21.43 12.79 16.95
CA ASN A 158 -22.83 12.44 17.13
C ASN A 158 -23.74 13.25 16.20
N ILE A 159 -24.49 12.56 15.34
CA ILE A 159 -25.43 13.23 14.44
C ILE A 159 -26.68 13.73 15.16
N ALA A 160 -26.95 13.32 16.41
CA ALA A 160 -28.13 13.68 17.14
C ALA A 160 -28.09 15.15 17.67
N ASP A 161 -26.94 15.53 18.21
CA ASP A 161 -26.72 16.84 18.86
C ASP A 161 -25.50 17.58 18.31
N PHE A 162 -24.78 16.95 17.37
CA PHE A 162 -23.58 17.47 16.72
C PHE A 162 -22.39 17.65 17.66
N SER A 163 -22.36 16.95 18.79
CA SER A 163 -21.23 16.89 19.71
C SER A 163 -20.17 15.91 19.23
N ILE A 164 -18.94 16.03 19.77
CA ILE A 164 -17.90 15.02 19.63
C ILE A 164 -17.72 14.33 20.98
N TRP A 165 -17.78 13.00 20.97
CA TRP A 165 -17.51 12.18 22.14
C TRP A 165 -16.08 11.70 22.08
N ASP A 166 -15.31 12.01 23.12
CA ASP A 166 -13.89 11.72 23.27
C ASP A 166 -13.63 11.01 24.61
N TYR A 167 -13.19 9.76 24.55
CA TYR A 167 -12.94 8.92 25.73
C TYR A 167 -11.47 8.90 26.15
N CYS A 168 -10.54 9.28 25.24
CA CYS A 168 -9.11 9.05 25.40
C CYS A 168 -8.25 10.27 25.04
N ASP A 169 -8.80 11.47 25.15
CA ASP A 169 -8.16 12.77 24.89
C ASP A 169 -7.65 12.89 23.42
N GLY A 170 -8.32 12.22 22.50
CA GLY A 170 -7.97 12.22 21.07
C GLY A 170 -8.07 13.59 20.42
N ALA A 171 -8.99 14.46 20.86
CA ALA A 171 -9.11 15.83 20.35
C ALA A 171 -7.88 16.68 20.74
N GLU A 172 -7.36 16.51 21.94
CA GLU A 172 -6.14 17.17 22.42
C GLU A 172 -4.90 16.66 21.66
N ASP A 173 -4.79 15.35 21.46
CA ASP A 173 -3.73 14.75 20.67
C ASP A 173 -3.76 15.22 19.20
N VAL A 174 -4.94 15.35 18.60
CA VAL A 174 -5.10 15.91 17.24
C VAL A 174 -4.63 17.36 17.20
N ALA A 175 -5.02 18.19 18.19
CA ALA A 175 -4.59 19.58 18.26
C ALA A 175 -3.08 19.73 18.48
N ALA A 176 -2.48 18.81 19.26
CA ALA A 176 -1.03 18.77 19.52
C ALA A 176 -0.21 18.14 18.41
N GLY A 177 -0.84 17.57 17.38
CA GLY A 177 -0.15 16.79 16.34
C GLY A 177 0.54 15.54 16.90
N MET A 178 -0.12 14.85 17.84
CA MET A 178 0.38 13.69 18.55
C MET A 178 -0.32 12.42 18.09
N LEU A 179 0.45 11.34 17.90
CA LEU A 179 -0.09 10.01 17.61
C LEU A 179 0.17 9.11 18.81
N ARG A 180 -0.87 8.83 19.56
CA ARG A 180 -0.85 8.00 20.78
C ARG A 180 -1.66 6.75 20.57
N LEU A 181 -1.10 5.59 20.93
CA LEU A 181 -1.80 4.30 20.93
C LEU A 181 -2.72 4.23 22.15
N ILE A 182 -3.93 3.69 21.96
CA ILE A 182 -4.87 3.49 23.07
C ILE A 182 -4.48 2.24 23.87
N GLY A 183 -4.34 2.38 25.18
CA GLY A 183 -3.94 1.31 26.08
C GLY A 183 -2.41 1.15 26.19
N ASP A 184 -1.96 0.03 26.76
CA ASP A 184 -0.53 -0.26 26.90
C ASP A 184 0.10 -0.56 25.52
N PRO A 185 1.07 0.22 25.05
CA PRO A 185 1.61 0.09 23.70
C PRO A 185 2.24 -1.28 23.43
N GLU A 186 2.95 -1.87 24.40
CA GLU A 186 3.59 -3.17 24.21
C GLU A 186 2.53 -4.28 24.04
N ALA A 187 1.53 -4.32 24.91
CA ALA A 187 0.43 -5.26 24.81
C ALA A 187 -0.34 -5.10 23.49
N ARG A 188 -0.60 -3.86 23.08
CA ARG A 188 -1.33 -3.55 21.85
C ARG A 188 -0.58 -3.92 20.57
N TYR A 189 0.75 -3.78 20.55
CA TYR A 189 1.58 -4.23 19.40
C TYR A 189 1.69 -5.75 19.36
N ARG A 190 1.73 -6.44 20.51
CA ARG A 190 1.68 -7.91 20.57
C ARG A 190 0.32 -8.46 20.12
N GLU A 191 -0.77 -7.81 20.49
CA GLU A 191 -2.13 -8.15 20.04
C GLU A 191 -2.27 -8.04 18.50
N ASP A 192 -1.75 -6.96 17.92
CA ASP A 192 -1.78 -6.75 16.47
C ASP A 192 -0.52 -6.00 16.01
N PRO A 193 0.53 -6.72 15.56
CA PRO A 193 1.79 -6.11 15.13
C PRO A 193 1.65 -5.12 13.96
N VAL A 194 0.58 -5.24 13.16
CA VAL A 194 0.31 -4.29 12.07
C VAL A 194 0.07 -2.87 12.58
N ARG A 195 -0.28 -2.69 13.86
CA ARG A 195 -0.37 -1.36 14.47
C ARG A 195 0.95 -0.59 14.43
N MET A 196 2.11 -1.27 14.46
CA MET A 196 3.42 -0.62 14.24
C MET A 196 3.52 0.02 12.86
N LEU A 197 3.11 -0.69 11.81
CA LEU A 197 3.07 -0.15 10.45
C LEU A 197 2.03 0.97 10.31
N ARG A 198 0.92 0.86 11.02
CA ARG A 198 -0.12 1.91 11.06
C ARG A 198 0.38 3.17 11.78
N ALA A 199 1.16 3.03 12.87
CA ALA A 199 1.80 4.15 13.55
C ALA A 199 2.70 4.93 12.61
N VAL A 200 3.62 4.25 11.93
CA VAL A 200 4.50 4.82 10.91
C VAL A 200 3.70 5.52 9.80
N ARG A 201 2.69 4.86 9.27
CA ARG A 201 1.86 5.40 8.19
C ARG A 201 1.09 6.65 8.60
N PHE A 202 0.50 6.66 9.79
CA PHE A 202 -0.24 7.82 10.28
C PHE A 202 0.70 8.97 10.65
N ALA A 203 1.86 8.70 11.27
CA ALA A 203 2.87 9.71 11.52
C ALA A 203 3.30 10.39 10.21
N ALA A 204 3.64 9.61 9.16
CA ALA A 204 3.99 10.13 7.85
C ALA A 204 2.84 10.91 7.19
N LYS A 205 1.61 10.34 7.17
CA LYS A 205 0.44 10.94 6.50
C LYS A 205 -0.02 12.24 7.16
N LEU A 206 0.02 12.30 8.48
CA LEU A 206 -0.53 13.43 9.24
C LEU A 206 0.53 14.50 9.55
N GLY A 207 1.81 14.13 9.53
CA GLY A 207 2.91 14.92 10.05
C GLY A 207 2.88 14.97 11.59
N PHE A 208 2.31 13.94 12.23
CA PHE A 208 2.21 13.83 13.69
C PHE A 208 3.46 13.18 14.27
N ARG A 209 3.84 13.61 15.47
CA ARG A 209 4.86 12.94 16.26
C ARG A 209 4.26 11.74 16.96
N ILE A 210 4.96 10.62 16.97
CA ILE A 210 4.56 9.47 17.79
C ILE A 210 4.88 9.80 19.26
N GLU A 211 3.93 9.54 20.14
CA GLU A 211 4.08 9.76 21.59
C GLU A 211 5.14 8.79 22.15
N ALA A 212 5.94 9.24 23.14
CA ALA A 212 7.15 8.55 23.59
C ALA A 212 6.93 7.10 24.05
N GLU A 213 5.85 6.82 24.81
CA GLU A 213 5.56 5.45 25.25
C GLU A 213 5.04 4.58 24.09
N THR A 214 4.32 5.18 23.13
CA THR A 214 3.88 4.53 21.88
C THR A 214 5.07 4.22 20.97
N GLU A 215 6.09 5.09 20.94
CA GLU A 215 7.28 4.99 20.10
C GLU A 215 8.24 3.91 20.60
N LYS A 216 8.47 3.88 21.91
CA LYS A 216 9.50 3.07 22.57
C LYS A 216 9.52 1.58 22.17
N PRO A 217 8.39 0.87 22.05
CA PRO A 217 8.41 -0.55 21.68
C PRO A 217 8.57 -0.82 20.17
N LEU A 218 8.49 0.20 19.28
CA LEU A 218 8.45 -0.01 17.82
C LEU A 218 9.65 -0.82 17.31
N SER A 219 10.87 -0.39 17.66
CA SER A 219 12.08 -1.09 17.20
C SER A 219 12.29 -2.42 17.91
N ALA A 220 11.89 -2.51 19.19
CA ALA A 220 12.09 -3.72 19.98
C ALA A 220 11.14 -4.87 19.58
N LEU A 221 9.95 -4.56 19.07
CA LEU A 221 8.92 -5.54 18.72
C LEU A 221 8.80 -5.77 17.20
N GLY A 222 9.71 -5.23 16.40
CA GLY A 222 9.68 -5.37 14.94
C GLY A 222 9.59 -6.81 14.47
N ASP A 223 10.24 -7.74 15.15
CA ASP A 223 10.24 -9.18 14.83
C ASP A 223 8.81 -9.79 14.81
N LEU A 224 7.86 -9.24 15.55
CA LEU A 224 6.47 -9.69 15.52
C LEU A 224 5.80 -9.53 14.14
N LEU A 225 6.34 -8.67 13.27
CA LEU A 225 5.86 -8.54 11.88
C LEU A 225 6.12 -9.80 11.06
N ASP A 226 7.12 -10.59 11.42
CA ASP A 226 7.47 -11.83 10.72
C ASP A 226 6.39 -12.91 10.85
N ASP A 227 5.57 -12.81 11.87
CA ASP A 227 4.44 -13.69 12.11
C ASP A 227 3.13 -13.19 11.47
N VAL A 228 3.06 -12.00 10.93
CA VAL A 228 1.85 -11.49 10.28
C VAL A 228 1.66 -12.18 8.91
N PRO A 229 0.44 -12.61 8.57
CA PRO A 229 0.18 -13.22 7.27
C PRO A 229 0.68 -12.35 6.11
N PRO A 230 1.47 -12.89 5.15
CA PRO A 230 2.06 -12.11 4.04
C PRO A 230 1.06 -11.35 3.17
N ALA A 231 -0.17 -11.86 3.04
CA ALA A 231 -1.25 -11.17 2.33
C ALA A 231 -1.68 -9.89 3.05
N ARG A 232 -1.71 -9.90 4.39
CA ARG A 232 -2.04 -8.72 5.20
C ARG A 232 -0.92 -7.68 5.13
N LEU A 233 0.35 -8.11 5.19
CA LEU A 233 1.49 -7.22 4.99
C LEU A 233 1.50 -6.58 3.60
N PHE A 234 1.05 -7.31 2.56
CA PHE A 234 0.89 -6.74 1.22
C PHE A 234 -0.11 -5.58 1.21
N GLU A 235 -1.27 -5.75 1.84
CA GLU A 235 -2.29 -4.68 1.91
C GLU A 235 -1.77 -3.45 2.66
N GLU A 236 -1.09 -3.63 3.80
CA GLU A 236 -0.51 -2.50 4.54
C GLU A 236 0.66 -1.85 3.78
N THR A 237 1.48 -2.62 3.04
CA THR A 237 2.52 -2.10 2.16
C THR A 237 1.94 -1.15 1.11
N LEU A 238 0.82 -1.52 0.49
CA LEU A 238 0.16 -0.62 -0.47
C LEU A 238 -0.34 0.67 0.21
N LYS A 239 -0.89 0.58 1.42
CA LYS A 239 -1.33 1.76 2.18
C LYS A 239 -0.16 2.66 2.59
N LEU A 240 1.00 2.09 2.97
CA LEU A 240 2.23 2.82 3.29
C LEU A 240 2.73 3.64 2.09
N PHE A 241 2.81 3.00 0.92
CA PHE A 241 3.52 3.56 -0.23
C PHE A 241 2.63 4.14 -1.33
N GLN A 242 1.30 4.03 -1.23
CA GLN A 242 0.38 4.57 -2.25
C GLN A 242 -0.59 5.62 -1.70
N SER A 243 -0.29 6.17 -0.52
CA SER A 243 -1.13 7.18 0.14
C SER A 243 -0.68 8.63 -0.12
N GLY A 244 0.40 8.85 -0.85
CA GLY A 244 0.99 10.17 -1.12
C GLY A 244 2.01 10.60 -0.05
N HIS A 245 2.50 9.67 0.75
CA HIS A 245 3.51 9.87 1.78
C HIS A 245 4.50 8.69 1.81
N ALA A 246 4.85 8.18 0.63
CA ALA A 246 5.68 6.99 0.49
C ALA A 246 7.11 7.21 1.00
N LEU A 247 7.72 8.35 0.64
CA LEU A 247 9.08 8.68 1.08
C LEU A 247 9.14 8.82 2.61
N ALA A 248 8.25 9.60 3.21
CA ALA A 248 8.21 9.77 4.66
C ALA A 248 7.90 8.43 5.39
N SER A 249 7.00 7.61 4.83
CA SER A 249 6.75 6.26 5.37
C SER A 249 8.00 5.38 5.33
N PHE A 250 8.79 5.44 4.25
CA PHE A 250 10.04 4.72 4.13
C PHE A 250 11.07 5.19 5.16
N GLU A 251 11.23 6.50 5.34
CA GLU A 251 12.14 7.09 6.34
C GLU A 251 11.79 6.64 7.75
N HIS A 252 10.51 6.69 8.14
CA HIS A 252 10.05 6.17 9.43
C HIS A 252 10.27 4.66 9.57
N LEU A 253 9.96 3.86 8.54
CA LEU A 253 10.22 2.41 8.58
C LEU A 253 11.70 2.10 8.79
N ARG A 254 12.60 2.88 8.19
CA ARG A 254 14.06 2.75 8.38
C ARG A 254 14.46 3.21 9.78
N HIS A 255 13.92 4.32 10.25
CA HIS A 255 14.23 4.86 11.58
C HIS A 255 13.90 3.88 12.70
N TYR A 256 12.74 3.20 12.61
CA TYR A 256 12.30 2.20 13.60
C TYR A 256 12.73 0.77 13.29
N ASP A 257 13.59 0.57 12.29
CA ASP A 257 14.11 -0.74 11.87
C ASP A 257 13.02 -1.73 11.42
N LEU A 258 11.85 -1.22 11.03
CA LEU A 258 10.72 -2.03 10.56
C LEU A 258 10.82 -2.40 9.06
N TYR A 259 11.63 -1.66 8.28
CA TYR A 259 11.76 -1.91 6.85
C TYR A 259 12.34 -3.28 6.54
N ARG A 260 13.29 -3.77 7.35
CA ARG A 260 13.94 -5.09 7.18
C ARG A 260 12.95 -6.26 7.27
N HIS A 261 11.86 -6.13 8.04
CA HIS A 261 10.83 -7.16 8.17
C HIS A 261 9.92 -7.25 6.94
N LEU A 262 9.75 -6.13 6.23
CA LEU A 262 8.97 -6.07 4.99
C LEU A 262 9.81 -6.41 3.76
N PHE A 263 11.02 -5.88 3.67
CA PHE A 263 11.91 -5.97 2.51
C PHE A 263 13.35 -6.36 2.90
N PRO A 264 13.57 -7.56 3.46
CA PRO A 264 14.88 -7.92 4.03
C PRO A 264 16.02 -7.91 3.00
N SER A 265 15.75 -8.27 1.75
CA SER A 265 16.76 -8.25 0.69
C SER A 265 17.14 -6.82 0.29
N SER A 266 16.15 -5.92 0.19
CA SER A 266 16.38 -4.51 -0.15
C SER A 266 17.04 -3.76 1.01
N ASP A 267 16.66 -4.06 2.25
CA ASP A 267 17.28 -3.48 3.44
C ASP A 267 18.77 -3.84 3.52
N ARG A 268 19.12 -5.11 3.28
CA ARG A 268 20.51 -5.56 3.22
C ARG A 268 21.29 -4.82 2.13
N GLU A 269 20.70 -4.58 0.96
CA GLU A 269 21.36 -3.79 -0.09
C GLU A 269 21.58 -2.34 0.31
N LEU A 270 20.63 -1.72 1.00
CA LEU A 270 20.76 -0.34 1.50
C LEU A 270 21.84 -0.18 2.58
N GLY A 271 22.18 -1.25 3.28
CA GLY A 271 23.25 -1.28 4.29
C GLY A 271 24.67 -1.44 3.71
N ARG A 272 24.84 -1.59 2.39
CA ARG A 272 26.16 -1.77 1.77
C ARG A 272 26.85 -0.43 1.50
N GLU A 273 28.17 -0.46 1.42
CA GLU A 273 28.99 0.72 1.08
C GLU A 273 28.70 1.26 -0.33
N ASP A 274 28.39 0.36 -1.28
CA ASP A 274 28.11 0.68 -2.69
C ASP A 274 26.61 0.93 -2.98
N ALA A 275 25.80 1.23 -1.96
CA ALA A 275 24.35 1.35 -2.05
C ALA A 275 23.83 2.71 -2.57
N ASP A 276 24.71 3.68 -2.80
CA ASP A 276 24.27 5.08 -3.05
C ASP A 276 23.38 5.25 -4.26
N SER A 277 23.65 4.55 -5.37
CA SER A 277 22.78 4.59 -6.55
C SER A 277 21.41 3.98 -6.27
N PHE A 278 21.38 2.83 -5.60
CA PHE A 278 20.10 2.22 -5.23
C PHE A 278 19.31 3.08 -4.23
N ARG A 279 19.99 3.69 -3.24
CA ARG A 279 19.34 4.61 -2.29
C ARG A 279 18.70 5.79 -3.02
N ARG A 280 19.42 6.43 -3.96
CA ARG A 280 18.88 7.52 -4.79
C ARG A 280 17.71 7.05 -5.65
N LEU A 281 17.81 5.90 -6.32
CA LEU A 281 16.72 5.34 -7.14
C LEU A 281 15.47 5.11 -6.30
N LEU A 282 15.63 4.49 -5.12
CA LEU A 282 14.53 4.19 -4.21
C LEU A 282 13.85 5.46 -3.71
N THR A 283 14.61 6.42 -3.19
CA THR A 283 14.04 7.68 -2.67
C THR A 283 13.37 8.51 -3.77
N ASN A 284 14.01 8.64 -4.95
CA ASN A 284 13.41 9.33 -6.10
C ASN A 284 12.13 8.63 -6.58
N GLY A 285 12.13 7.29 -6.64
CA GLY A 285 10.96 6.52 -7.04
C GLY A 285 9.78 6.66 -6.08
N LEU A 286 10.05 6.75 -4.76
CA LEU A 286 9.03 7.00 -3.76
C LEU A 286 8.52 8.45 -3.81
N ALA A 287 9.42 9.44 -3.95
CA ALA A 287 9.06 10.85 -4.13
C ALA A 287 8.20 11.07 -5.38
N ASN A 288 8.56 10.41 -6.50
CA ASN A 288 7.77 10.44 -7.73
C ASN A 288 6.39 9.79 -7.52
N THR A 289 6.29 8.75 -6.71
CA THR A 289 5.00 8.14 -6.34
C THR A 289 4.13 9.15 -5.59
N ASP A 290 4.69 9.88 -4.62
CA ASP A 290 3.99 10.91 -3.85
C ASP A 290 3.51 12.06 -4.74
N SER A 291 4.37 12.56 -5.64
CA SER A 291 4.02 13.59 -6.63
C SER A 291 2.85 13.14 -7.53
N ARG A 292 2.88 11.89 -8.01
CA ARG A 292 1.79 11.33 -8.83
C ARG A 292 0.47 11.25 -8.08
N VAL A 293 0.50 10.87 -6.79
CA VAL A 293 -0.71 10.85 -5.94
C VAL A 293 -1.25 12.27 -5.78
N ALA A 294 -0.40 13.25 -5.48
CA ALA A 294 -0.78 14.66 -5.35
C ALA A 294 -1.43 15.21 -6.63
N GLU A 295 -0.91 14.81 -7.79
CA GLU A 295 -1.42 15.18 -9.11
C GLU A 295 -2.62 14.32 -9.57
N ARG A 296 -3.12 13.41 -8.73
CA ARG A 296 -4.20 12.44 -9.05
C ARG A 296 -3.89 11.56 -10.27
N LYS A 297 -2.60 11.33 -10.55
CA LYS A 297 -2.15 10.42 -11.61
C LYS A 297 -2.18 8.97 -11.13
N PRO A 298 -2.43 8.00 -12.03
CA PRO A 298 -2.45 6.60 -11.66
C PRO A 298 -1.07 6.11 -11.20
N ILE A 299 -1.06 5.35 -10.13
CA ILE A 299 0.10 4.63 -9.60
C ILE A 299 -0.18 3.13 -9.66
N THR A 300 0.84 2.32 -9.90
CA THR A 300 0.69 0.87 -10.01
C THR A 300 1.58 0.14 -9.02
N PRO A 301 1.06 -0.86 -8.30
CA PRO A 301 1.90 -1.69 -7.43
C PRO A 301 3.08 -2.31 -8.16
N ALA A 302 2.93 -2.65 -9.45
CA ALA A 302 4.02 -3.23 -10.25
C ALA A 302 5.25 -2.32 -10.33
N PHE A 303 5.05 -1.01 -10.55
CA PHE A 303 6.14 -0.04 -10.60
C PHE A 303 6.73 0.19 -9.20
N LEU A 304 5.90 0.30 -8.19
CA LEU A 304 6.33 0.43 -6.81
C LEU A 304 7.25 -0.73 -6.40
N PHE A 305 6.83 -1.98 -6.64
CA PHE A 305 7.66 -3.15 -6.33
C PHE A 305 8.92 -3.23 -7.21
N ALA A 306 8.89 -2.72 -8.45
CA ALA A 306 10.11 -2.59 -9.27
C ALA A 306 11.13 -1.68 -8.58
N VAL A 307 10.69 -0.54 -8.04
CA VAL A 307 11.54 0.40 -7.29
C VAL A 307 12.06 -0.24 -6.00
N LEU A 308 11.16 -0.81 -5.18
CA LEU A 308 11.51 -1.38 -3.88
C LEU A 308 12.47 -2.57 -3.98
N LEU A 309 12.39 -3.38 -5.04
CA LEU A 309 13.18 -4.61 -5.19
C LEU A 309 14.33 -4.49 -6.17
N TRP A 310 14.56 -3.32 -6.76
CA TRP A 310 15.61 -3.14 -7.78
C TRP A 310 17.02 -3.45 -7.29
N GLY A 311 17.40 -2.99 -6.08
CA GLY A 311 18.75 -3.23 -5.54
C GLY A 311 19.15 -4.70 -5.54
N PRO A 312 18.43 -5.59 -4.84
CA PRO A 312 18.73 -7.01 -4.83
C PRO A 312 18.63 -7.66 -6.23
N ILE A 313 17.67 -7.24 -7.08
CA ILE A 313 17.55 -7.75 -8.46
C ILE A 313 18.76 -7.33 -9.31
N SER A 314 19.15 -6.05 -9.26
CA SER A 314 20.31 -5.54 -10.00
C SER A 314 21.60 -6.27 -9.61
N ARG A 315 21.80 -6.50 -8.30
CA ARG A 315 22.97 -7.23 -7.79
C ARG A 315 23.00 -8.67 -8.26
N ALA A 316 21.90 -9.40 -8.11
CA ALA A 316 21.82 -10.79 -8.60
C ALA A 316 22.03 -10.87 -10.11
N ALA A 317 21.46 -9.93 -10.86
CA ALA A 317 21.67 -9.86 -12.31
C ALA A 317 23.14 -9.57 -12.69
N LYS A 318 23.83 -8.67 -11.96
CA LYS A 318 25.26 -8.40 -12.19
C LYS A 318 26.12 -9.65 -11.97
N ALA A 319 25.82 -10.47 -10.96
CA ALA A 319 26.51 -11.73 -10.73
C ALA A 319 26.32 -12.70 -11.92
N LEU A 320 25.10 -12.90 -12.39
CA LEU A 320 24.79 -13.73 -13.55
C LEU A 320 25.41 -13.21 -14.84
N LEU A 321 25.55 -11.90 -15.02
CA LEU A 321 26.25 -11.29 -16.15
C LEU A 321 27.74 -11.58 -16.12
N ALA A 322 28.39 -11.57 -14.94
CA ALA A 322 29.79 -11.90 -14.76
C ALA A 322 30.06 -13.39 -15.11
N GLU A 323 29.06 -14.27 -14.95
CA GLU A 323 29.07 -15.68 -15.35
C GLU A 323 28.78 -15.88 -16.85
N GLY A 324 28.59 -14.82 -17.65
CA GLY A 324 28.36 -14.86 -19.08
C GLY A 324 26.89 -14.96 -19.53
N SER A 325 25.94 -14.77 -18.63
CA SER A 325 24.53 -14.78 -18.98
C SER A 325 24.14 -13.62 -19.90
N ASN A 326 23.13 -13.81 -20.77
CA ASN A 326 22.54 -12.73 -21.56
C ASN A 326 21.85 -11.70 -20.62
N PRO A 327 22.01 -10.37 -20.85
CA PRO A 327 21.48 -9.35 -19.95
C PRO A 327 19.98 -9.45 -19.64
N VAL A 328 19.15 -9.79 -20.63
CA VAL A 328 17.71 -9.96 -20.41
C VAL A 328 17.41 -11.20 -19.57
N MET A 329 18.16 -12.30 -19.83
CA MET A 329 18.00 -13.54 -19.06
C MET A 329 18.50 -13.38 -17.62
N ALA A 330 19.61 -12.65 -17.41
CA ALA A 330 20.15 -12.35 -16.10
C ALA A 330 19.12 -11.57 -15.23
N ILE A 331 18.54 -10.50 -15.76
CA ILE A 331 17.47 -9.76 -15.06
C ILE A 331 16.25 -10.66 -14.81
N SER A 332 15.85 -11.48 -15.80
CA SER A 332 14.69 -12.37 -15.66
C SER A 332 14.88 -13.38 -14.53
N ALA A 333 16.04 -14.03 -14.46
CA ALA A 333 16.38 -15.02 -13.43
C ALA A 333 16.51 -14.34 -12.04
N ALA A 334 17.17 -13.19 -11.97
CA ALA A 334 17.28 -12.39 -10.75
C ALA A 334 15.90 -11.95 -10.21
N CYS A 335 14.98 -11.55 -11.10
CA CYS A 335 13.61 -11.24 -10.70
C CYS A 335 12.92 -12.45 -10.09
N ASP A 336 13.01 -13.63 -10.72
CA ASP A 336 12.37 -14.85 -10.22
C ASP A 336 12.91 -15.22 -8.82
N GLU A 337 14.22 -15.17 -8.63
CA GLU A 337 14.87 -15.45 -7.36
C GLU A 337 14.42 -14.49 -6.24
N VAL A 338 14.48 -13.17 -6.52
CA VAL A 338 14.13 -12.15 -5.53
C VAL A 338 12.62 -12.17 -5.21
N ILE A 339 11.77 -12.39 -6.22
CA ILE A 339 10.32 -12.51 -6.02
C ILE A 339 10.02 -13.72 -5.12
N VAL A 340 10.62 -14.87 -5.35
CA VAL A 340 10.41 -16.07 -4.51
C VAL A 340 10.75 -15.79 -3.04
N ARG A 341 11.90 -15.16 -2.79
CA ARG A 341 12.28 -14.76 -1.42
C ARG A 341 11.30 -13.75 -0.81
N GLN A 342 10.86 -12.77 -1.59
CA GLN A 342 9.95 -11.72 -1.12
C GLN A 342 8.56 -12.26 -0.78
N GLN A 343 8.09 -13.30 -1.47
CA GLN A 343 6.76 -13.90 -1.26
C GLN A 343 6.57 -14.48 0.15
N SER A 344 7.63 -14.90 0.82
CA SER A 344 7.56 -15.37 2.21
C SER A 344 7.26 -14.25 3.21
N LYS A 345 7.58 -13.00 2.86
CA LYS A 345 7.34 -11.81 3.71
C LYS A 345 6.09 -11.04 3.26
N ILE A 346 5.97 -10.74 1.99
CA ILE A 346 4.85 -10.01 1.41
C ILE A 346 4.34 -10.77 0.19
N SER A 347 3.11 -11.25 0.25
CA SER A 347 2.49 -12.02 -0.84
C SER A 347 2.05 -11.11 -1.98
N VAL A 348 2.98 -10.76 -2.88
CA VAL A 348 2.69 -9.90 -4.04
C VAL A 348 1.98 -10.72 -5.12
N PRO A 349 0.72 -10.39 -5.49
CA PRO A 349 -0.03 -11.14 -6.50
C PRO A 349 0.63 -11.13 -7.88
N ARG A 350 0.51 -12.23 -8.63
CA ARG A 350 1.09 -12.38 -10.00
C ARG A 350 0.70 -11.25 -10.95
N ARG A 351 -0.50 -10.70 -10.81
CA ARG A 351 -0.96 -9.55 -11.60
C ARG A 351 -0.07 -8.31 -11.46
N PHE A 352 0.78 -8.25 -10.43
CA PHE A 352 1.74 -7.18 -10.20
C PHE A 352 3.19 -7.61 -10.44
N THR A 353 3.56 -8.84 -10.08
CA THR A 353 4.93 -9.33 -10.30
C THR A 353 5.25 -9.55 -11.78
N THR A 354 4.27 -9.97 -12.60
CA THR A 354 4.47 -10.12 -14.05
C THR A 354 4.74 -8.78 -14.73
N PRO A 355 3.91 -7.72 -14.58
CA PRO A 355 4.25 -6.41 -15.15
C PRO A 355 5.53 -5.79 -14.57
N MET A 356 5.85 -6.01 -13.29
CA MET A 356 7.12 -5.61 -12.68
C MET A 356 8.31 -6.24 -13.43
N LYS A 357 8.26 -7.54 -13.64
CA LYS A 357 9.30 -8.27 -14.38
C LYS A 357 9.42 -7.76 -15.82
N ASP A 358 8.32 -7.46 -16.51
CA ASP A 358 8.33 -6.87 -17.85
C ASP A 358 9.08 -5.53 -17.87
N ILE A 359 8.79 -4.63 -16.91
CA ILE A 359 9.46 -3.32 -16.77
C ILE A 359 10.97 -3.50 -16.61
N LEU A 360 11.39 -4.41 -15.75
CA LEU A 360 12.80 -4.62 -15.42
C LEU A 360 13.55 -5.36 -16.56
N CYS A 361 12.94 -6.34 -17.21
CA CYS A 361 13.52 -7.04 -18.35
C CYS A 361 13.67 -6.16 -19.60
N MET A 362 12.99 -5.02 -19.65
CA MET A 362 13.19 -4.02 -20.71
C MET A 362 14.44 -3.17 -20.48
N GLN A 363 14.96 -3.05 -19.26
CA GLN A 363 16.09 -2.17 -18.96
C GLN A 363 17.32 -2.43 -19.85
N PRO A 364 17.82 -3.67 -20.01
CA PRO A 364 18.95 -3.93 -20.91
C PRO A 364 18.64 -3.71 -22.40
N ARG A 365 17.35 -3.60 -22.77
CA ARG A 365 16.96 -3.41 -24.17
C ARG A 365 17.06 -1.94 -24.59
N PHE A 366 17.02 -1.00 -23.66
CA PHE A 366 17.18 0.44 -23.94
C PHE A 366 18.57 0.78 -24.52
N GLU A 367 19.61 0.00 -24.21
CA GLU A 367 20.95 0.16 -24.76
C GLU A 367 20.96 0.00 -26.30
N ARG A 368 19.98 -0.69 -26.86
CA ARG A 368 19.89 -0.94 -28.29
C ARG A 368 19.02 0.08 -29.00
N ARG A 369 19.60 1.23 -29.29
CA ARG A 369 18.91 2.40 -29.87
C ARG A 369 18.57 2.24 -31.37
N GLN A 370 19.09 1.23 -32.09
CA GLN A 370 18.97 1.10 -33.54
C GLN A 370 18.19 -0.14 -33.97
N GLY A 371 17.58 -0.05 -35.18
CA GLY A 371 16.94 -1.14 -35.87
C GLY A 371 15.54 -1.48 -35.35
N GLY A 372 14.91 -2.46 -35.97
CA GLY A 372 13.54 -2.87 -35.65
C GLY A 372 13.30 -3.34 -34.19
N ARG A 373 14.37 -3.51 -33.39
CA ARG A 373 14.27 -3.85 -31.97
C ARG A 373 13.86 -2.65 -31.12
N ALA A 374 14.41 -1.46 -31.43
CA ALA A 374 14.03 -0.22 -30.75
C ALA A 374 12.56 0.14 -31.05
N MET A 375 12.10 0.02 -32.28
CA MET A 375 10.70 0.22 -32.64
C MET A 375 9.75 -0.74 -31.92
N ARG A 376 10.14 -2.02 -31.77
CA ARG A 376 9.33 -2.99 -31.00
C ARG A 376 9.30 -2.68 -29.50
N LEU A 377 10.38 -2.12 -28.97
CA LEU A 377 10.44 -1.69 -27.57
C LEU A 377 9.50 -0.51 -27.35
N LEU A 378 9.54 0.50 -28.25
CA LEU A 378 8.67 1.68 -28.22
C LEU A 378 7.17 1.32 -28.28
N ALA A 379 6.84 0.31 -29.11
CA ALA A 379 5.45 -0.19 -29.26
C ALA A 379 4.99 -1.12 -28.12
N HIS A 380 5.85 -1.41 -27.14
CA HIS A 380 5.48 -2.35 -26.07
C HIS A 380 4.47 -1.73 -25.09
N PRO A 381 3.39 -2.42 -24.66
CA PRO A 381 2.36 -1.87 -23.77
C PRO A 381 2.91 -1.36 -22.41
N ARG A 382 4.06 -1.86 -21.97
CA ARG A 382 4.73 -1.44 -20.74
C ARG A 382 5.87 -0.47 -20.98
N PHE A 383 6.06 0.00 -22.20
CA PHE A 383 7.17 0.89 -22.57
C PHE A 383 7.22 2.12 -21.67
N ARG A 384 6.09 2.80 -21.48
CA ARG A 384 6.04 4.02 -20.67
C ARG A 384 6.55 3.79 -19.24
N ALA A 385 6.09 2.72 -18.58
CA ALA A 385 6.56 2.40 -17.23
C ALA A 385 8.03 1.99 -17.19
N ALA A 386 8.50 1.23 -18.20
CA ALA A 386 9.91 0.86 -18.30
C ALA A 386 10.81 2.09 -18.58
N TYR A 387 10.33 3.04 -19.37
CA TYR A 387 11.02 4.30 -19.64
C TYR A 387 11.05 5.20 -18.39
N ASP A 388 9.94 5.34 -17.66
CA ASP A 388 9.92 6.08 -16.39
C ASP A 388 10.93 5.46 -15.39
N PHE A 389 11.08 4.13 -15.40
CA PHE A 389 12.10 3.44 -14.60
C PHE A 389 13.52 3.69 -15.10
N LEU A 390 13.74 3.79 -16.41
CA LEU A 390 15.04 4.18 -17.00
C LEU A 390 15.44 5.59 -16.54
N LEU A 391 14.50 6.55 -16.52
CA LEU A 391 14.75 7.90 -16.01
C LEU A 391 15.24 7.87 -14.56
N LEU A 392 14.58 7.09 -13.68
CA LEU A 392 15.02 6.93 -12.29
C LEU A 392 16.43 6.37 -12.20
N ARG A 393 16.80 5.41 -13.08
CA ARG A 393 18.15 4.85 -13.11
C ARG A 393 19.20 5.87 -13.57
N ALA A 394 18.85 6.75 -14.54
CA ALA A 394 19.72 7.82 -14.99
C ALA A 394 19.93 8.88 -13.88
N GLU A 395 18.85 9.32 -13.25
CA GLU A 395 18.89 10.24 -12.10
C GLU A 395 19.71 9.66 -10.91
N ALA A 396 19.67 8.34 -10.72
CA ALA A 396 20.45 7.65 -9.71
C ALA A 396 21.93 7.45 -10.09
N GLY A 397 22.31 7.73 -11.34
CA GLY A 397 23.66 7.54 -11.85
C GLY A 397 24.02 6.09 -12.20
N GLU A 398 22.99 5.24 -12.43
CA GLU A 398 23.21 3.83 -12.84
C GLU A 398 23.41 3.65 -14.36
N VAL A 399 22.92 4.59 -15.16
CA VAL A 399 23.02 4.63 -16.60
C VAL A 399 23.30 6.07 -17.07
N ASP A 400 23.88 6.20 -18.25
CA ASP A 400 24.20 7.51 -18.80
C ASP A 400 22.93 8.34 -19.08
N GLN A 401 22.95 9.61 -18.71
CA GLN A 401 21.85 10.53 -18.95
C GLN A 401 21.54 10.65 -20.47
N GLU A 402 22.56 10.57 -21.32
CA GLU A 402 22.39 10.58 -22.78
C GLU A 402 21.46 9.46 -23.29
N LEU A 403 21.48 8.29 -22.64
CA LEU A 403 20.57 7.19 -22.98
C LEU A 403 19.13 7.57 -22.71
N ALA A 404 18.86 8.15 -21.53
CA ALA A 404 17.54 8.60 -21.13
C ALA A 404 17.04 9.75 -22.04
N ASP A 405 17.89 10.72 -22.33
CA ASP A 405 17.59 11.87 -23.20
C ASP A 405 17.29 11.44 -24.64
N TRP A 406 18.00 10.43 -25.14
CA TRP A 406 17.73 9.88 -26.48
C TRP A 406 16.33 9.28 -26.57
N TRP A 407 15.94 8.44 -25.58
CA TRP A 407 14.61 7.86 -25.54
C TRP A 407 13.52 8.91 -25.29
N THR A 408 13.82 9.98 -24.56
CA THR A 408 12.92 11.12 -24.36
C THR A 408 12.63 11.80 -25.70
N ARG A 409 13.68 12.23 -26.43
CA ARG A 409 13.55 12.85 -27.75
C ARG A 409 12.81 11.97 -28.75
N LEU A 410 13.12 10.65 -28.76
CA LEU A 410 12.47 9.73 -29.67
C LEU A 410 10.94 9.69 -29.51
N GLN A 411 10.43 9.84 -28.28
CA GLN A 411 8.99 9.85 -28.02
C GLN A 411 8.29 11.14 -28.49
N GLU A 412 9.03 12.24 -28.65
CA GLU A 412 8.52 13.53 -29.10
C GLU A 412 8.41 13.63 -30.63
N LEU A 413 9.12 12.75 -31.33
CA LEU A 413 9.12 12.70 -32.81
C LEU A 413 7.83 12.06 -33.34
N ASP A 414 7.45 12.46 -34.56
CA ASP A 414 6.37 11.78 -35.26
C ASP A 414 6.75 10.35 -35.69
N PRO A 415 5.80 9.46 -36.02
CA PRO A 415 6.08 8.05 -36.35
C PRO A 415 7.03 7.84 -37.54
N GLU A 416 7.10 8.78 -38.52
CA GLU A 416 8.01 8.69 -39.65
C GLU A 416 9.42 9.12 -39.26
N GLU A 417 9.52 10.15 -38.44
CA GLU A 417 10.78 10.63 -37.87
C GLU A 417 11.38 9.58 -36.91
N GLN A 418 10.57 8.98 -36.04
CA GLN A 418 10.97 7.86 -35.19
C GLN A 418 11.58 6.73 -36.01
N ARG A 419 10.95 6.37 -37.14
CA ARG A 419 11.48 5.33 -38.02
C ARG A 419 12.80 5.73 -38.65
N ARG A 420 12.94 6.99 -39.08
CA ARG A 420 14.19 7.51 -39.66
C ARG A 420 15.32 7.53 -38.65
N GLU A 421 15.06 7.98 -37.45
CA GLU A 421 16.03 8.05 -36.35
C GLU A 421 16.53 6.64 -35.97
N VAL A 422 15.63 5.69 -35.83
CA VAL A 422 15.93 4.33 -35.35
C VAL A 422 16.48 3.42 -36.47
N LEU A 423 15.99 3.50 -37.69
CA LEU A 423 16.40 2.64 -38.79
C LEU A 423 17.58 3.20 -39.58
N GLY A 424 17.95 4.47 -39.34
CA GLY A 424 18.97 5.16 -40.14
C GLY A 424 18.49 5.33 -41.59
N ASN A 425 19.25 6.05 -42.37
CA ASN A 425 19.06 6.08 -43.81
C ASN A 425 19.53 4.73 -44.41
N GLU A 426 18.70 3.66 -44.31
CA GLU A 426 18.99 2.35 -44.94
C GLU A 426 19.07 2.41 -46.49
N ARG A 427 19.33 3.58 -47.07
CA ARG A 427 19.47 3.80 -48.52
C ARG A 427 20.91 3.74 -49.03
N SER A 428 21.90 3.31 -48.25
CA SER A 428 23.25 3.08 -48.78
C SER A 428 23.89 1.84 -48.23
N GLY A 429 23.49 0.67 -48.69
CA GLY A 429 24.09 -0.58 -48.29
C GLY A 429 23.50 -1.76 -49.01
N ASN A 430 23.86 -1.84 -50.32
CA ASN A 430 24.01 -3.07 -51.12
C ASN A 430 23.21 -4.31 -50.66
N ARG A 431 21.95 -4.42 -51.09
CA ARG A 431 21.22 -5.70 -51.09
C ARG A 431 21.99 -6.69 -51.99
N ARG A 432 22.90 -7.49 -51.43
CA ARG A 432 23.36 -8.70 -52.12
C ARG A 432 22.15 -9.60 -52.42
N PRO A 433 21.86 -9.91 -53.69
CA PRO A 433 20.73 -10.76 -54.05
C PRO A 433 20.97 -12.15 -53.46
N ARG A 434 20.03 -12.62 -52.69
CA ARG A 434 19.99 -13.96 -52.13
C ARG A 434 19.85 -14.94 -53.29
N LYS A 435 20.99 -15.63 -53.72
CA LYS A 435 21.01 -16.65 -54.75
C LYS A 435 19.96 -17.73 -54.42
N ARG A 436 18.92 -17.74 -55.23
CA ARG A 436 17.86 -18.74 -55.26
C ARG A 436 18.49 -20.10 -55.59
N ARG A 437 18.65 -20.99 -54.63
CA ARG A 437 19.16 -22.36 -54.82
C ARG A 437 18.13 -23.12 -55.64
N ARG A 438 18.45 -23.28 -56.93
CA ARG A 438 17.68 -24.05 -57.91
C ARG A 438 17.64 -25.51 -57.43
N ARG A 439 16.46 -26.01 -57.09
CA ARG A 439 16.19 -27.43 -56.92
C ARG A 439 16.41 -28.12 -58.25
N ARG A 440 17.43 -28.98 -58.38
CA ARG A 440 17.58 -29.94 -59.47
C ARG A 440 16.51 -31.02 -59.29
N SER A 441 15.60 -31.09 -60.22
CA SER A 441 14.72 -32.23 -60.47
C SER A 441 15.58 -33.31 -61.11
N SER A 442 15.80 -34.41 -60.46
CA SER A 442 16.26 -35.66 -61.09
C SER A 442 15.00 -36.43 -61.52
N GLY A 443 14.68 -36.35 -62.78
CA GLY A 443 13.87 -37.35 -63.43
C GLY A 443 14.70 -38.61 -63.60
N GLY A 444 14.17 -39.74 -63.32
CA GLY A 444 14.78 -40.99 -63.47
C GLY A 444 13.83 -42.05 -63.90
N ASP A 445 14.11 -42.64 -64.95
CA ASP A 445 13.34 -43.57 -65.73
C ASP A 445 13.13 -44.93 -65.09
N GLN A 446 12.01 -45.46 -65.49
CA GLN A 446 11.55 -46.86 -65.47
C GLN A 446 12.61 -47.87 -65.87
N LYS A 447 12.57 -49.10 -65.36
CA LYS A 447 12.16 -50.33 -66.10
C LYS A 447 12.31 -51.58 -65.23
N ASN A 448 11.22 -52.37 -65.27
CA ASN A 448 11.06 -53.81 -65.38
C ASN A 448 11.92 -54.79 -64.49
N ALA A 449 11.28 -55.56 -63.65
CA ALA A 449 10.88 -56.98 -63.74
C ALA A 449 10.13 -57.36 -62.48
#